data_8f7b1904dfa1b0137fa4f06935ff951b
#
_entry.id   8f7b1904dfa1b0137fa4f06935ff951b
#
_cell.length_a   1.000
_cell.length_b   1.000
_cell.length_c   1.000
_cell.angle_alpha   90.00
_cell.angle_beta   90.00
_cell.angle_gamma   90.00
#
_symmetry.space_group_name_H-M   'P 1'
#
loop_
_entity.id
_entity.type
_entity.pdbx_description
1 polymer ?
#
loop_
_entity_poly.entity_id
_entity_poly.type
_entity_poly.pdbx_seq_one_letter_code
_entity_poly.pdbx_strand_id
1 'polypeptide(L)'
;MKKATKRKIILSGILFHMILVFTACGLCNKATFIGDEISDIDFYDIAFEQMNLTHSHNIDMDAGESIKVKIISKSGKISVQIYNEDDQSVYKGDDVTDAEFEIQINEKGTYRLCVSGKKAKGHVIFQDAKRKRT
;
A
#
# COMPACT_ATOMS: atom_id res chain seq x y z
N MET A 1 -37.05 13.34 -35.73
CA MET A 1 -37.51 12.50 -34.62
C MET A 1 -36.85 11.12 -34.57
N LYS A 2 -36.50 10.52 -35.68
CA LYS A 2 -35.78 9.23 -35.70
C LYS A 2 -34.38 9.28 -35.10
N LYS A 3 -33.69 10.44 -35.12
CA LYS A 3 -32.36 10.63 -34.56
C LYS A 3 -32.30 10.63 -33.02
N ALA A 4 -33.37 11.08 -32.36
CA ALA A 4 -33.42 11.11 -30.87
C ALA A 4 -33.62 9.72 -30.27
N THR A 5 -34.33 8.81 -30.95
CA THR A 5 -34.55 7.44 -30.51
C THR A 5 -33.27 6.60 -30.58
N LYS A 6 -32.42 6.81 -31.59
CA LYS A 6 -31.13 6.11 -31.74
C LYS A 6 -30.13 6.51 -30.66
N ARG A 7 -30.15 7.78 -30.22
CA ARG A 7 -29.28 8.26 -29.14
C ARG A 7 -29.59 7.62 -27.79
N LYS A 8 -30.88 7.41 -27.49
CA LYS A 8 -31.29 6.79 -26.23
C LYS A 8 -30.90 5.32 -26.15
N ILE A 9 -30.93 4.60 -27.25
CA ILE A 9 -30.56 3.18 -27.32
C ILE A 9 -29.01 3.03 -27.13
N ILE A 10 -28.21 3.92 -27.71
CA ILE A 10 -26.74 3.91 -27.60
C ILE A 10 -26.33 4.21 -26.16
N LEU A 11 -26.97 5.19 -25.50
CA LEU A 11 -26.68 5.53 -24.08
C LEU A 11 -27.03 4.38 -23.14
N SER A 12 -28.13 3.68 -23.39
CA SER A 12 -28.52 2.50 -22.60
C SER A 12 -27.52 1.35 -22.76
N GLY A 13 -27.01 1.13 -23.98
CA GLY A 13 -26.00 0.10 -24.22
C GLY A 13 -24.65 0.38 -23.57
N ILE A 14 -24.20 1.64 -23.59
CA ILE A 14 -22.95 2.05 -22.95
C ILE A 14 -23.05 1.90 -21.42
N LEU A 15 -24.17 2.30 -20.82
CA LEU A 15 -24.39 2.18 -19.39
C LEU A 15 -24.39 0.71 -18.94
N PHE A 16 -25.02 -0.16 -19.71
CA PHE A 16 -25.05 -1.60 -19.43
C PHE A 16 -23.65 -2.24 -19.51
N HIS A 17 -22.84 -1.83 -20.48
CA HIS A 17 -21.45 -2.29 -20.61
C HIS A 17 -20.57 -1.84 -19.44
N MET A 18 -20.74 -0.61 -18.95
CA MET A 18 -19.99 -0.11 -17.79
C MET A 18 -20.31 -0.90 -16.52
N ILE A 19 -21.58 -1.26 -16.31
CA ILE A 19 -21.98 -2.05 -15.15
C ILE A 19 -21.37 -3.45 -15.18
N LEU A 20 -21.32 -4.09 -16.35
CA LEU A 20 -20.70 -5.42 -16.51
C LEU A 20 -19.19 -5.41 -16.23
N VAL A 21 -18.48 -4.38 -16.69
CA VAL A 21 -17.04 -4.23 -16.44
C VAL A 21 -16.77 -4.05 -14.96
N PHE A 22 -17.60 -3.28 -14.24
CA PHE A 22 -17.47 -3.07 -12.80
C PHE A 22 -17.67 -4.37 -12.01
N THR A 23 -18.64 -5.19 -12.41
CA THR A 23 -18.93 -6.48 -11.76
C THR A 23 -17.80 -7.48 -11.97
N ALA A 24 -17.18 -7.50 -13.16
CA ALA A 24 -16.06 -8.38 -13.48
C ALA A 24 -14.80 -8.04 -12.66
N CYS A 25 -14.51 -6.75 -12.43
CA CYS A 25 -13.38 -6.32 -11.60
C CYS A 25 -13.56 -6.68 -10.12
N GLY A 26 -14.79 -6.67 -9.60
CA GLY A 26 -15.10 -7.04 -8.22
C GLY A 26 -14.95 -8.53 -7.91
N LEU A 27 -15.02 -9.39 -8.91
CA LEU A 27 -14.92 -10.84 -8.76
C LEU A 27 -13.47 -11.36 -8.82
N CYS A 28 -12.53 -10.58 -9.35
CA CYS A 28 -11.16 -11.02 -9.62
C CYS A 28 -10.15 -10.77 -8.49
N ASN A 29 -10.46 -9.89 -7.54
CA ASN A 29 -9.53 -9.48 -6.48
C ASN A 29 -10.17 -9.55 -5.11
N LYS A 30 -10.04 -10.69 -4.43
CA LYS A 30 -10.40 -10.78 -3.01
C LYS A 30 -9.29 -10.15 -2.17
N ALA A 31 -9.62 -9.05 -1.48
CA ALA A 31 -8.75 -8.50 -0.46
C ALA A 31 -8.63 -9.52 0.69
N THR A 32 -7.40 -9.92 1.01
CA THR A 32 -7.14 -10.95 2.03
C THR A 32 -5.93 -10.55 2.85
N PHE A 33 -6.03 -10.70 4.17
CA PHE A 33 -4.89 -10.59 5.06
C PHE A 33 -4.95 -11.67 6.12
N ILE A 34 -3.89 -12.47 6.20
CA ILE A 34 -3.67 -13.46 7.25
C ILE A 34 -2.28 -13.21 7.80
N GLY A 35 -2.21 -12.71 9.04
CA GLY A 35 -0.94 -12.38 9.66
C GLY A 35 -1.10 -11.55 10.93
N ASP A 36 -0.01 -10.93 11.36
CA ASP A 36 0.06 -10.11 12.55
C ASP A 36 0.56 -8.71 12.20
N GLU A 37 -0.04 -7.71 12.82
CA GLU A 37 0.33 -6.31 12.65
C GLU A 37 0.51 -5.70 14.03
N ILE A 38 1.70 -5.15 14.29
CA ILE A 38 2.03 -4.48 15.54
C ILE A 38 2.56 -3.10 15.20
N SER A 39 2.01 -2.08 15.81
CA SER A 39 2.41 -0.70 15.55
C SER A 39 2.48 0.11 16.84
N ASP A 40 3.34 1.12 16.84
CA ASP A 40 3.47 2.09 17.91
C ASP A 40 3.86 3.44 17.30
N ILE A 41 4.17 4.42 18.13
CA ILE A 41 4.51 5.77 17.68
C ILE A 41 5.82 5.82 16.86
N ASP A 42 6.69 4.84 17.03
CA ASP A 42 8.02 4.82 16.44
C ASP A 42 8.34 3.57 15.62
N PHE A 43 7.38 2.68 15.44
CA PHE A 43 7.58 1.51 14.58
C PHE A 43 6.27 0.97 14.01
N TYR A 44 6.44 0.19 12.93
CA TYR A 44 5.36 -0.55 12.29
C TYR A 44 5.92 -1.89 11.83
N ASP A 45 5.38 -2.98 12.36
CA ASP A 45 5.82 -4.33 12.09
C ASP A 45 4.63 -5.14 11.57
N ILE A 46 4.72 -5.62 10.34
CA ILE A 46 3.67 -6.39 9.71
C ILE A 46 4.25 -7.68 9.13
N ALA A 47 3.77 -8.81 9.66
CA ALA A 47 4.14 -10.15 9.20
C ALA A 47 2.89 -10.83 8.64
N PHE A 48 3.01 -11.48 7.50
CA PHE A 48 1.84 -12.07 6.84
C PHE A 48 2.16 -13.40 6.17
N GLU A 49 1.25 -14.33 6.33
CA GLU A 49 1.23 -15.62 5.62
C GLU A 49 0.54 -15.45 4.27
N GLN A 50 -0.45 -14.55 4.18
CA GLN A 50 -1.15 -14.23 2.95
C GLN A 50 -1.60 -12.79 3.01
N MET A 51 -1.23 -12.01 2.00
CA MET A 51 -1.65 -10.62 1.86
C MET A 51 -1.99 -10.32 0.40
N ASN A 52 -3.18 -9.80 0.19
CA ASN A 52 -3.65 -9.36 -1.12
C ASN A 52 -4.42 -8.05 -0.99
N LEU A 53 -3.79 -7.08 -0.32
CA LEU A 53 -4.35 -5.74 -0.07
C LEU A 53 -3.24 -4.79 0.38
N THR A 54 -3.59 -3.57 0.76
CA THR A 54 -2.66 -2.56 1.30
C THR A 54 -2.99 -2.28 2.76
N HIS A 55 -1.96 -2.34 3.61
CA HIS A 55 -2.00 -1.88 4.99
C HIS A 55 -1.15 -0.63 5.16
N SER A 56 -1.53 0.24 6.08
CA SER A 56 -0.76 1.45 6.37
C SER A 56 -0.78 1.83 7.85
N HIS A 57 0.23 2.59 8.25
CA HIS A 57 0.36 3.15 9.59
C HIS A 57 1.12 4.47 9.52
N ASN A 58 0.73 5.43 10.34
CA ASN A 58 1.39 6.74 10.40
C ASN A 58 2.39 6.80 11.54
N ILE A 59 3.56 7.37 11.29
CA ILE A 59 4.55 7.69 12.32
C ILE A 59 4.95 9.15 12.22
N ASP A 60 5.27 9.76 13.36
CA ASP A 60 5.78 11.13 13.43
C ASP A 60 7.29 11.12 13.45
N MET A 61 7.91 11.90 12.58
CA MET A 61 9.36 11.97 12.43
C MET A 61 9.84 13.41 12.50
N ASP A 62 11.04 13.60 13.07
CA ASP A 62 11.72 14.89 13.07
C ASP A 62 12.72 14.97 11.91
N ALA A 63 13.05 16.19 11.49
CA ALA A 63 14.08 16.40 10.47
C ALA A 63 15.44 15.86 10.97
N GLY A 64 16.15 15.16 10.11
CA GLY A 64 17.44 14.54 10.43
C GLY A 64 17.34 13.12 10.99
N GLU A 65 16.13 12.65 11.28
CA GLU A 65 15.91 11.25 11.66
C GLU A 65 15.87 10.35 10.41
N SER A 66 15.96 9.04 10.61
CA SER A 66 15.86 8.05 9.53
C SER A 66 14.86 6.98 9.88
N ILE A 67 14.17 6.47 8.88
CA ILE A 67 13.32 5.29 9.00
C ILE A 67 14.12 4.07 8.54
N LYS A 68 14.34 3.12 9.44
CA LYS A 68 14.96 1.85 9.10
C LYS A 68 13.91 0.90 8.57
N VAL A 69 14.14 0.34 7.39
CA VAL A 69 13.21 -0.58 6.71
C VAL A 69 13.88 -1.93 6.55
N LYS A 70 13.19 -2.98 6.98
CA LYS A 70 13.63 -4.36 6.78
C LYS A 70 12.51 -5.12 6.08
N ILE A 71 12.84 -5.79 4.98
CA ILE A 71 11.89 -6.53 4.15
C ILE A 71 12.36 -7.96 4.00
N ILE A 72 11.47 -8.92 4.27
CA ILE A 72 11.65 -10.33 3.99
C ILE A 72 10.51 -10.76 3.10
N SER A 73 10.81 -11.13 1.84
CA SER A 73 9.83 -11.59 0.87
C SER A 73 9.96 -13.09 0.68
N LYS A 74 8.92 -13.83 1.02
CA LYS A 74 8.89 -15.31 0.92
C LYS A 74 8.24 -15.78 -0.37
N SER A 75 7.13 -15.16 -0.75
CA SER A 75 6.41 -15.47 -1.99
C SER A 75 5.49 -14.32 -2.39
N GLY A 76 5.07 -14.31 -3.65
CA GLY A 76 4.22 -13.25 -4.19
C GLY A 76 4.99 -11.96 -4.38
N LYS A 77 4.25 -10.85 -4.44
CA LYS A 77 4.83 -9.52 -4.65
C LYS A 77 4.53 -8.61 -3.48
N ILE A 78 5.56 -7.97 -2.95
CA ILE A 78 5.46 -6.97 -1.88
C ILE A 78 5.89 -5.63 -2.45
N SER A 79 5.06 -4.60 -2.22
CA SER A 79 5.39 -3.21 -2.54
C SER A 79 5.40 -2.39 -1.26
N VAL A 80 6.38 -1.51 -1.12
CA VAL A 80 6.53 -0.64 0.04
C VAL A 80 6.55 0.80 -0.43
N GLN A 81 5.77 1.66 0.22
CA GLN A 81 5.70 3.08 -0.09
C GLN A 81 5.68 3.90 1.20
N ILE A 82 6.32 5.06 1.16
CA ILE A 82 6.30 6.02 2.27
C ILE A 82 5.89 7.37 1.70
N TYR A 83 4.85 7.97 2.29
CA TYR A 83 4.33 9.28 1.88
C TYR A 83 4.48 10.29 3.00
N ASN A 84 4.74 11.55 2.64
CA ASN A 84 4.70 12.66 3.58
C ASN A 84 3.25 13.16 3.78
N GLU A 85 3.08 14.22 4.60
CA GLU A 85 1.75 14.80 4.89
C GLU A 85 1.05 15.36 3.66
N ASP A 86 1.80 15.76 2.63
CA ASP A 86 1.26 16.29 1.38
C ASP A 86 1.00 15.20 0.34
N ASP A 87 0.99 13.92 0.77
CA ASP A 87 0.83 12.75 -0.09
C ASP A 87 1.88 12.62 -1.19
N GLN A 88 3.05 13.22 -0.97
CA GLN A 88 4.19 13.06 -1.86
C GLN A 88 4.97 11.81 -1.49
N SER A 89 5.39 11.05 -2.49
CA SER A 89 6.18 9.84 -2.29
C SER A 89 7.61 10.19 -1.84
N VAL A 90 7.99 9.72 -0.66
CA VAL A 90 9.36 9.80 -0.13
C VAL A 90 10.15 8.57 -0.54
N TYR A 91 9.49 7.43 -0.62
CA TYR A 91 10.06 6.16 -1.07
C TYR A 91 9.00 5.31 -1.75
N LYS A 92 9.40 4.64 -2.82
CA LYS A 92 8.55 3.68 -3.52
C LYS A 92 9.38 2.49 -4.00
N GLY A 93 9.02 1.30 -3.55
CA GLY A 93 9.61 0.04 -4.02
C GLY A 93 8.52 -0.91 -4.44
N ASP A 94 8.49 -1.29 -5.73
CA ASP A 94 7.57 -2.27 -6.28
C ASP A 94 8.27 -3.62 -6.40
N ASP A 95 7.55 -4.70 -6.04
CA ASP A 95 8.05 -6.08 -6.12
C ASP A 95 9.43 -6.21 -5.45
N VAL A 96 9.49 -5.79 -4.18
CA VAL A 96 10.75 -5.75 -3.43
C VAL A 96 11.18 -7.15 -2.98
N THR A 97 12.49 -7.36 -2.96
CA THR A 97 13.12 -8.57 -2.44
C THR A 97 13.67 -8.31 -1.04
N ASP A 98 14.28 -9.32 -0.42
CA ASP A 98 14.90 -9.18 0.89
C ASP A 98 15.88 -8.01 0.89
N ALA A 99 15.66 -7.06 1.80
CA ALA A 99 16.46 -5.84 1.87
C ALA A 99 16.42 -5.25 3.28
N GLU A 100 17.46 -4.48 3.59
CA GLU A 100 17.53 -3.67 4.80
C GLU A 100 18.18 -2.35 4.43
N PHE A 101 17.50 -1.22 4.69
CA PHE A 101 17.97 0.10 4.32
C PHE A 101 17.37 1.17 5.21
N GLU A 102 17.89 2.40 5.10
CA GLU A 102 17.36 3.56 5.82
C GLU A 102 16.92 4.65 4.86
N ILE A 103 15.82 5.31 5.20
CA ILE A 103 15.30 6.47 4.48
C ILE A 103 15.53 7.71 5.35
N GLN A 104 16.32 8.66 4.84
CA GLN A 104 16.57 9.92 5.50
C GLN A 104 15.34 10.81 5.47
N ILE A 105 14.95 11.36 6.62
CA ILE A 105 13.85 12.30 6.74
C ILE A 105 14.42 13.72 6.77
N ASN A 106 14.02 14.54 5.80
CA ASN A 106 14.50 15.91 5.67
C ASN A 106 13.57 16.94 6.29
N GLU A 107 12.29 16.62 6.43
CA GLU A 107 11.29 17.53 6.95
C GLU A 107 10.52 16.87 8.09
N LYS A 108 10.32 17.61 9.17
CA LYS A 108 9.46 17.18 10.28
C LYS A 108 8.04 17.00 9.79
N GLY A 109 7.39 15.91 10.17
CA GLY A 109 5.99 15.67 9.86
C GLY A 109 5.54 14.26 10.14
N THR A 110 4.30 13.97 9.77
CA THR A 110 3.70 12.64 9.85
C THR A 110 3.91 11.92 8.52
N TYR A 111 4.44 10.72 8.59
CA TYR A 111 4.73 9.90 7.41
C TYR A 111 3.84 8.66 7.41
N ARG A 112 3.22 8.38 6.27
CA ARG A 112 2.37 7.21 6.09
C ARG A 112 3.20 6.08 5.48
N LEU A 113 3.32 4.98 6.23
CA LEU A 113 4.03 3.78 5.83
C LEU A 113 3.03 2.82 5.22
N CYS A 114 3.22 2.41 3.97
CA CYS A 114 2.30 1.54 3.27
C CYS A 114 2.98 0.26 2.82
N VAL A 115 2.31 -0.86 3.05
CA VAL A 115 2.74 -2.19 2.57
C VAL A 115 1.60 -2.79 1.77
N SER A 116 1.88 -3.11 0.52
CA SER A 116 0.93 -3.76 -0.39
C SER A 116 1.42 -5.14 -0.77
N GLY A 117 0.50 -6.09 -0.87
CA GLY A 117 0.81 -7.44 -1.27
C GLY A 117 -0.08 -7.91 -2.42
N LYS A 118 0.49 -8.75 -3.28
CA LYS A 118 -0.23 -9.55 -4.28
C LYS A 118 0.13 -11.01 -4.05
N LYS A 119 -0.80 -11.77 -3.46
CA LYS A 119 -0.56 -13.15 -3.04
C LYS A 119 0.75 -13.29 -2.25
N ALA A 120 1.01 -12.33 -1.38
CA ALA A 120 2.30 -12.16 -0.74
C ALA A 120 2.38 -12.90 0.59
N LYS A 121 3.57 -13.42 0.86
CA LYS A 121 4.00 -13.92 2.16
C LYS A 121 5.32 -13.28 2.51
N GLY A 122 5.44 -12.73 3.71
CA GLY A 122 6.66 -12.06 4.13
C GLY A 122 6.51 -11.26 5.41
N HIS A 123 7.46 -10.36 5.61
CA HIS A 123 7.57 -9.55 6.81
C HIS A 123 8.20 -8.21 6.46
N VAL A 124 7.60 -7.12 6.88
CA VAL A 124 8.11 -5.77 6.69
C VAL A 124 8.13 -5.06 8.03
N ILE A 125 9.27 -4.45 8.37
CA ILE A 125 9.46 -3.72 9.62
C ILE A 125 9.95 -2.33 9.29
N PHE A 126 9.27 -1.32 9.85
CA PHE A 126 9.70 0.08 9.82
C PHE A 126 9.99 0.51 11.26
N GLN A 127 11.10 1.19 11.45
CA GLN A 127 11.49 1.66 12.78
C GLN A 127 12.22 2.99 12.67
N ASP A 128 11.97 3.92 13.62
CA ASP A 128 12.80 5.10 13.79
C ASP A 128 14.19 4.66 14.23
N ALA A 129 15.21 4.96 13.43
CA ALA A 129 16.58 4.48 13.66
C ALA A 129 17.20 5.01 14.95
N LYS A 130 16.74 6.17 15.48
CA LYS A 130 17.25 6.75 16.73
C LYS A 130 16.63 6.10 17.97
N ARG A 131 15.45 5.53 17.85
CA ARG A 131 14.74 4.94 18.99
C ARG A 131 14.93 3.42 18.95
N LYS A 132 15.93 2.96 19.68
CA LYS A 132 16.13 1.51 19.82
C LYS A 132 15.02 0.95 20.69
N ARG A 133 14.29 0.00 20.13
CA ARG A 133 13.34 -0.79 20.87
C ARG A 133 14.08 -1.77 21.77
N THR A 134 13.89 -1.62 23.04
CA THR A 134 14.40 -2.57 24.04
C THR A 134 13.37 -3.64 24.32
#